data_8ef5eebc8122cd94b0dac0d2e98e16ba
#
_entry.id   8ef5eebc8122cd94b0dac0d2e98e16ba
#
_cell.length_a   1.000
_cell.length_b   1.000
_cell.length_c   1.000
_cell.angle_alpha   90.00
_cell.angle_beta   90.00
_cell.angle_gamma   90.00
#
_symmetry.space_group_name_H-M   'P 1'
#
loop_
_entity.id
_entity.type
_entity.pdbx_description
1 polymer ?
#
loop_
_entity_poly.entity_id
_entity_poly.type
_entity_poly.pdbx_seq_one_letter_code
_entity_poly.pdbx_strand_id
1 'polypeptide(L)'
;MVLMSSGSEVALVLDAQKKLEADGIRARAVSMPSHELFARQDETYRNSVLPKGIKRIAMEAAHPMSWYRWVGDDGVVLGIERFGASAPAATIYTHLGITVDRMVDTAKKLVRKK
;
A
#
# COMPACT_ATOMS: atom_id res chain seq x y z
N MET A 1 8.42 6.18 5.15
CA MET A 1 7.62 5.50 4.10
C MET A 1 6.25 5.13 4.64
N VAL A 2 5.23 5.24 3.83
CA VAL A 2 3.87 4.86 4.20
C VAL A 2 3.41 3.71 3.33
N LEU A 3 2.90 2.65 3.96
CA LEU A 3 2.32 1.49 3.32
C LEU A 3 0.81 1.52 3.57
N MET A 4 0.01 1.48 2.51
CA MET A 4 -1.44 1.67 2.61
C MET A 4 -2.21 0.50 2.02
N SER A 5 -3.35 0.22 2.62
CA SER A 5 -4.30 -0.74 2.06
C SER A 5 -5.66 -0.60 2.71
N SER A 6 -6.61 -1.38 2.24
CA SER A 6 -7.93 -1.53 2.86
C SER A 6 -8.32 -3.01 2.86
N GLY A 7 -9.26 -3.36 3.75
CA GLY A 7 -9.84 -4.69 3.77
C GLY A 7 -8.82 -5.80 4.05
N SER A 8 -8.87 -6.85 3.23
CA SER A 8 -8.11 -8.08 3.45
C SER A 8 -6.60 -7.91 3.28
N GLU A 9 -6.13 -6.86 2.61
CA GLU A 9 -4.71 -6.63 2.38
C GLU A 9 -4.00 -5.99 3.58
N VAL A 10 -4.73 -5.52 4.57
CA VAL A 10 -4.15 -4.87 5.76
C VAL A 10 -3.16 -5.79 6.48
N ALA A 11 -3.49 -7.09 6.60
CA ALA A 11 -2.59 -8.05 7.23
C ALA A 11 -1.24 -8.15 6.50
N LEU A 12 -1.27 -8.13 5.16
CA LEU A 12 -0.05 -8.15 4.35
C LEU A 12 0.80 -6.89 4.57
N VAL A 13 0.13 -5.74 4.67
CA VAL A 13 0.81 -4.47 4.91
C VAL A 13 1.49 -4.46 6.27
N LEU A 14 0.83 -4.98 7.30
CA LEU A 14 1.42 -5.07 8.64
C LEU A 14 2.65 -5.97 8.66
N ASP A 15 2.59 -7.11 7.97
CA ASP A 15 3.73 -8.01 7.87
C ASP A 15 4.89 -7.38 7.10
N ALA A 16 4.58 -6.65 6.03
CA ALA A 16 5.60 -5.93 5.27
C ALA A 16 6.27 -4.85 6.13
N GLN A 17 5.50 -4.13 6.93
CA GLN A 17 6.03 -3.13 7.86
C GLN A 17 7.03 -3.75 8.81
N LYS A 18 6.68 -4.88 9.41
CA LYS A 18 7.58 -5.57 10.35
C LYS A 18 8.88 -5.99 9.70
N LYS A 19 8.83 -6.52 8.48
CA LYS A 19 10.03 -6.94 7.75
C LYS A 19 10.91 -5.75 7.40
N LEU A 20 10.33 -4.64 6.97
CA LEU A 20 11.08 -3.43 6.63
C LEU A 20 11.75 -2.84 7.86
N GLU A 21 11.04 -2.78 8.99
CA GLU A 21 11.61 -2.27 10.24
C GLU A 21 12.76 -3.14 10.74
N ALA A 22 12.67 -4.46 10.56
CA ALA A 22 13.76 -5.37 10.89
C ALA A 22 15.01 -5.09 10.04
N ASP A 23 14.83 -4.56 8.84
CA ASP A 23 15.93 -4.21 7.93
C ASP A 23 16.35 -2.74 8.06
N GLY A 24 15.87 -2.03 9.07
CA GLY A 24 16.25 -0.65 9.34
C GLY A 24 15.51 0.39 8.52
N ILE A 25 14.43 0.02 7.84
CA ILE A 25 13.63 0.94 7.03
C ILE A 25 12.37 1.30 7.79
N ARG A 26 12.21 2.58 8.11
CA ARG A 26 11.01 3.05 8.81
C ARG A 26 9.80 3.00 7.89
N ALA A 27 8.76 2.33 8.32
CA ALA A 27 7.52 2.20 7.57
C ALA A 27 6.32 2.39 8.50
N ARG A 28 5.31 3.09 8.01
CA ARG A 28 4.04 3.27 8.71
C ARG A 28 2.97 2.53 7.92
N ALA A 29 2.20 1.70 8.58
CA ALA A 29 1.06 1.02 7.97
C ALA A 29 -0.20 1.87 8.18
N VAL A 30 -0.94 2.11 7.10
CA VAL A 30 -2.19 2.88 7.13
C VAL A 30 -3.30 2.04 6.53
N SER A 31 -4.37 1.86 7.31
CA SER A 31 -5.61 1.25 6.83
C SER A 31 -6.58 2.36 6.45
N MET A 32 -7.06 2.34 5.22
CA MET A 32 -7.99 3.36 4.73
C MET A 32 -9.27 2.68 4.24
N PRO A 33 -10.22 2.42 5.14
CA PRO A 33 -11.46 1.71 4.76
C PRO A 33 -12.38 2.55 3.87
N SER A 34 -12.27 3.88 3.90
CA SER A 34 -13.08 4.75 3.06
C SER A 34 -12.24 5.90 2.53
N HIS A 35 -12.01 5.93 1.22
CA HIS A 35 -11.31 7.03 0.56
C HIS A 35 -12.13 8.32 0.63
N GLU A 36 -13.45 8.22 0.54
CA GLU A 36 -14.32 9.38 0.59
C GLU A 36 -14.29 10.07 1.95
N LEU A 37 -14.36 9.28 3.02
CA LEU A 37 -14.29 9.83 4.38
C LEU A 37 -12.94 10.48 4.63
N PHE A 38 -11.86 9.86 4.16
CA PHE A 38 -10.54 10.44 4.30
C PHE A 38 -10.41 11.76 3.54
N ALA A 39 -10.95 11.81 2.33
CA ALA A 39 -10.92 13.04 1.51
C ALA A 39 -11.69 14.19 2.15
N ARG A 40 -12.68 13.90 2.97
CA ARG A 40 -13.48 14.91 3.68
C ARG A 40 -12.83 15.44 4.95
N GLN A 41 -11.76 14.79 5.43
CA GLN A 41 -11.04 15.29 6.60
C GLN A 41 -10.29 16.58 6.24
N ASP A 42 -9.96 17.38 7.26
CA ASP A 42 -9.22 18.59 7.01
C ASP A 42 -7.77 18.29 6.58
N GLU A 43 -7.12 19.31 6.04
CA GLU A 43 -5.76 19.15 5.52
C GLU A 43 -4.77 18.78 6.61
N THR A 44 -4.93 19.33 7.81
CA THR A 44 -4.06 19.01 8.94
C THR A 44 -4.10 17.53 9.28
N TYR A 45 -5.32 16.96 9.36
CA TYR A 45 -5.49 15.54 9.63
C TYR A 45 -4.90 14.69 8.53
N ARG A 46 -5.22 15.00 7.25
CA ARG A 46 -4.70 14.25 6.11
C ARG A 46 -3.18 14.26 6.08
N ASN A 47 -2.56 15.38 6.37
CA ASN A 47 -1.11 15.51 6.40
C ASN A 47 -0.47 14.77 7.58
N SER A 48 -1.21 14.59 8.68
CA SER A 48 -0.71 13.81 9.82
C SER A 48 -0.68 12.31 9.50
N VAL A 49 -1.62 11.82 8.69
CA VAL A 49 -1.68 10.42 8.27
C VAL A 49 -0.74 10.17 7.09
N LEU A 50 -0.77 11.06 6.10
CA LEU A 50 0.06 10.99 4.89
C LEU A 50 0.94 12.23 4.77
N PRO A 51 2.05 12.29 5.49
CA PRO A 51 2.94 13.45 5.43
C PRO A 51 3.47 13.71 4.02
N LYS A 52 3.67 14.98 3.70
CA LYS A 52 4.24 15.38 2.41
C LYS A 52 5.72 14.96 2.34
N GLY A 53 6.17 14.62 1.14
CA GLY A 53 7.57 14.29 0.90
C GLY A 53 7.98 12.88 1.31
N ILE A 54 7.05 12.07 1.78
CA ILE A 54 7.30 10.69 2.17
C ILE A 54 6.79 9.76 1.08
N LYS A 55 7.59 8.77 0.71
CA LYS A 55 7.22 7.79 -0.31
C LYS A 55 6.09 6.90 0.18
N ARG A 56 5.18 6.56 -0.72
CA ARG A 56 3.95 5.84 -0.39
C ARG A 56 3.75 4.67 -1.34
N ILE A 57 3.31 3.55 -0.78
CA ILE A 57 2.96 2.34 -1.54
C ILE A 57 1.58 1.91 -1.08
N ALA A 58 0.69 1.65 -2.03
CA ALA A 58 -0.62 1.08 -1.75
C ALA A 58 -0.70 -0.33 -2.32
N MET A 59 -1.42 -1.20 -1.63
CA MET A 59 -1.68 -2.56 -2.08
C MET A 59 -3.18 -2.81 -2.06
N GLU A 60 -3.75 -3.13 -3.22
CA GLU A 60 -5.18 -3.24 -3.37
C GLU A 60 -5.55 -4.28 -4.42
N ALA A 61 -6.28 -5.32 -4.01
CA ALA A 61 -6.66 -6.39 -4.90
C ALA A 61 -7.87 -6.04 -5.77
N ALA A 62 -8.81 -5.23 -5.27
CA ALA A 62 -10.08 -5.00 -5.95
C ALA A 62 -10.11 -3.74 -6.81
N HIS A 63 -9.67 -2.62 -6.28
CA HIS A 63 -9.80 -1.32 -6.95
C HIS A 63 -8.51 -0.50 -6.87
N PRO A 64 -7.45 -0.92 -7.60
CA PRO A 64 -6.15 -0.24 -7.48
C PRO A 64 -6.17 1.22 -7.95
N MET A 65 -7.02 1.57 -8.92
CA MET A 65 -7.05 2.93 -9.46
C MET A 65 -7.38 4.00 -8.42
N SER A 66 -8.20 3.67 -7.43
CA SER A 66 -8.60 4.64 -6.41
C SER A 66 -7.44 5.07 -5.52
N TRP A 67 -6.34 4.32 -5.51
CA TRP A 67 -5.17 4.62 -4.68
C TRP A 67 -4.19 5.60 -5.31
N TYR A 68 -4.22 5.81 -6.63
CA TYR A 68 -3.28 6.72 -7.28
C TYR A 68 -3.35 8.14 -6.73
N ARG A 69 -4.52 8.56 -6.31
CA ARG A 69 -4.72 9.86 -5.68
C ARG A 69 -3.89 10.02 -4.40
N TRP A 70 -3.73 8.95 -3.63
CA TRP A 70 -3.09 9.00 -2.33
C TRP A 70 -1.60 8.72 -2.34
N VAL A 71 -1.13 7.95 -3.32
CA VAL A 71 0.31 7.63 -3.39
C VAL A 71 1.13 8.75 -4.03
N GLY A 72 0.52 9.57 -4.87
CA GLY A 72 1.21 10.69 -5.52
C GLY A 72 2.06 10.23 -6.70
N ASP A 73 2.79 11.17 -7.30
CA ASP A 73 3.55 10.94 -8.53
C ASP A 73 4.71 9.95 -8.33
N ASP A 74 5.32 9.96 -7.15
CA ASP A 74 6.45 9.08 -6.83
C ASP A 74 6.03 7.80 -6.13
N GLY A 75 4.72 7.60 -5.93
CA GLY A 75 4.19 6.43 -5.25
C GLY A 75 3.96 5.26 -6.18
N VAL A 76 3.72 4.09 -5.59
CA VAL A 76 3.45 2.86 -6.31
C VAL A 76 2.17 2.23 -5.82
N VAL A 77 1.35 1.74 -6.75
CA VAL A 77 0.16 0.96 -6.43
C VAL A 77 0.40 -0.48 -6.89
N LEU A 78 0.41 -1.40 -5.92
CA LEU A 78 0.47 -2.83 -6.20
C LEU A 78 -0.96 -3.34 -6.24
N GLY A 79 -1.47 -3.56 -7.43
CA GLY A 79 -2.88 -3.91 -7.60
C GLY A 79 -3.11 -4.92 -8.70
N ILE A 80 -4.35 -5.37 -8.76
CA ILE A 80 -4.82 -6.31 -9.77
C ILE A 80 -5.73 -5.55 -10.73
N GLU A 81 -5.39 -5.55 -12.00
CA GLU A 81 -6.24 -4.95 -13.03
C GLU A 81 -7.09 -5.97 -13.78
N ARG A 82 -7.02 -7.24 -13.37
CA ARG A 82 -7.75 -8.32 -14.03
C ARG A 82 -8.91 -8.81 -13.16
N PHE A 83 -10.06 -9.01 -13.81
CA PHE A 83 -11.20 -9.66 -13.20
C PHE A 83 -11.23 -11.14 -13.56
N GLY A 84 -11.79 -11.98 -12.68
CA GLY A 84 -12.27 -13.29 -13.05
C GLY A 84 -11.33 -14.46 -12.89
N ALA A 85 -10.39 -14.42 -11.97
CA ALA A 85 -9.66 -15.62 -11.57
C ALA A 85 -10.45 -16.36 -10.49
N SER A 86 -10.87 -17.61 -10.76
CA SER A 86 -11.54 -18.45 -9.77
C SER A 86 -10.53 -19.40 -9.16
N ALA A 87 -9.99 -19.03 -8.00
CA ALA A 87 -9.06 -19.83 -7.21
C ALA A 87 -9.12 -19.35 -5.76
N PRO A 88 -8.59 -20.11 -4.79
CA PRO A 88 -8.49 -19.61 -3.42
C PRO A 88 -7.75 -18.28 -3.37
N ALA A 89 -8.19 -17.38 -2.49
CA ALA A 89 -7.66 -16.01 -2.43
C ALA A 89 -6.14 -15.95 -2.29
N ALA A 90 -5.54 -16.80 -1.45
CA ALA A 90 -4.10 -16.82 -1.27
C ALA A 90 -3.36 -17.18 -2.56
N THR A 91 -3.88 -18.12 -3.33
CA THR A 91 -3.29 -18.52 -4.62
C THR A 91 -3.40 -17.40 -5.64
N ILE A 92 -4.55 -16.73 -5.70
CA ILE A 92 -4.75 -15.57 -6.58
C ILE A 92 -3.77 -14.47 -6.23
N TYR A 93 -3.65 -14.12 -4.95
CA TYR A 93 -2.77 -13.05 -4.51
C TYR A 93 -1.31 -13.35 -4.88
N THR A 94 -0.85 -14.56 -4.64
CA THR A 94 0.52 -14.95 -4.98
C THR A 94 0.77 -14.85 -6.48
N HIS A 95 -0.14 -15.38 -7.28
CA HIS A 95 -0.02 -15.37 -8.73
C HIS A 95 -0.01 -13.95 -9.32
N LEU A 96 -0.79 -13.06 -8.74
CA LEU A 96 -0.92 -11.68 -9.23
C LEU A 96 0.05 -10.70 -8.55
N GLY A 97 0.90 -11.19 -7.66
CA GLY A 97 1.93 -10.37 -7.01
C GLY A 97 1.43 -9.54 -5.83
N ILE A 98 0.29 -9.89 -5.25
CA ILE A 98 -0.18 -9.26 -4.02
C ILE A 98 0.39 -10.05 -2.85
N THR A 99 1.64 -9.81 -2.53
CA THR A 99 2.35 -10.53 -1.47
C THR A 99 3.15 -9.58 -0.60
N VAL A 100 3.48 -10.04 0.61
CA VAL A 100 4.36 -9.32 1.52
C VAL A 100 5.71 -9.07 0.87
N ASP A 101 6.28 -10.09 0.24
CA ASP A 101 7.62 -9.99 -0.37
C ASP A 101 7.67 -8.96 -1.49
N ARG A 102 6.63 -8.89 -2.31
CA ARG A 102 6.57 -7.88 -3.37
C ARG A 102 6.49 -6.47 -2.79
N MET A 103 5.72 -6.26 -1.74
CA MET A 103 5.64 -4.95 -1.10
C MET A 103 6.98 -4.56 -0.49
N VAL A 104 7.65 -5.50 0.19
CA VAL A 104 8.97 -5.26 0.77
C VAL A 104 9.99 -4.93 -0.33
N ASP A 105 10.03 -5.69 -1.42
CA ASP A 105 10.93 -5.42 -2.53
C ASP A 105 10.67 -4.06 -3.16
N THR A 106 9.42 -3.71 -3.38
CA THR A 106 9.03 -2.41 -3.93
C THR A 106 9.48 -1.29 -3.01
N ALA A 107 9.27 -1.44 -1.71
CA ALA A 107 9.69 -0.46 -0.72
C ALA A 107 11.21 -0.25 -0.74
N LYS A 108 11.98 -1.33 -0.80
CA LYS A 108 13.43 -1.25 -0.86
C LYS A 108 13.93 -0.55 -2.12
N LYS A 109 13.27 -0.79 -3.25
CA LYS A 109 13.60 -0.10 -4.50
C LYS A 109 13.32 1.40 -4.42
N LEU A 110 12.20 1.79 -3.81
CA LEU A 110 11.85 3.20 -3.64
C LEU A 110 12.84 3.92 -2.73
N VAL A 111 13.31 3.28 -1.67
CA VAL A 111 14.29 3.87 -0.75
C VAL A 111 15.61 4.13 -1.47
N ARG A 112 15.99 3.29 -2.42
CA ARG A 112 17.24 3.45 -3.20
C ARG A 112 17.17 4.55 -4.24
N LYS A 113 15.97 4.95 -4.66
CA LYS A 113 15.80 6.08 -5.58
C LYS A 113 15.91 7.37 -4.82
N LYS A 114 16.81 8.20 -5.26
CA LYS A 114 16.98 9.54 -4.70
C LYS A 114 16.24 10.57 -5.53
#